data_09b00b5b5e696376617bbecf7ad9c0b8
#
_entry.id   09b00b5b5e696376617bbecf7ad9c0b8
#
_cell.length_a   1.000
_cell.length_b   1.000
_cell.length_c   1.000
_cell.angle_alpha   90.00
_cell.angle_beta   90.00
_cell.angle_gamma   90.00
#
_symmetry.space_group_name_H-M   'P 1'
#
loop_
_entity.id
_entity.type
_entity.pdbx_description
1 polymer ?
#
loop_
_entity_poly.entity_id
_entity_poly.type
_entity_poly.pdbx_seq_one_letter_code
_entity_poly.pdbx_strand_id
1 'polypeptide(L)'
;TDLNSFNEIISNFFNQYKLKKINIISGHINPQIIETIKNVNKQFQDLTITCSNPGFKLISELWNQRNPNLKDFVEIQLPKINIVKKELNLDLSNISLELIPIPTARWPGGLIIYERNQEILLSEKIFSAHIASEYWSETNRISTEIDRKHFYDCLMAPMSNQVVSITEKIADYDIKTIAPLHGPAIEYSLKSFLNDYVRWGENLSMNNPKIALIYASAYGNTASIG
;
A
#
# COMPACT_ATOMS: atom_id res chain seq x y z
N THR A 1 8.16 8.34 -9.66
CA THR A 1 7.28 8.85 -10.74
C THR A 1 7.08 10.32 -10.48
N ASP A 2 7.34 11.14 -11.47
CA ASP A 2 7.09 12.58 -11.39
C ASP A 2 5.59 12.83 -11.22
N LEU A 3 5.22 13.66 -10.26
CA LEU A 3 3.82 13.97 -9.95
C LEU A 3 3.10 14.60 -11.15
N ASN A 4 3.83 15.38 -11.97
CA ASN A 4 3.28 16.02 -13.17
C ASN A 4 2.92 14.98 -14.23
N SER A 5 3.80 14.02 -14.50
CA SER A 5 3.54 12.92 -15.45
C SER A 5 2.36 12.05 -15.00
N PHE A 6 2.23 11.79 -13.69
CA PHE A 6 1.10 11.04 -13.16
C PHE A 6 -0.23 11.80 -13.32
N ASN A 7 -0.25 13.10 -13.00
CA ASN A 7 -1.42 13.95 -13.18
C ASN A 7 -1.84 14.06 -14.65
N GLU A 8 -0.88 14.12 -15.58
CA GLU A 8 -1.14 14.14 -17.01
C GLU A 8 -1.77 12.84 -17.49
N ILE A 9 -1.22 11.70 -17.10
CA ILE A 9 -1.77 10.37 -17.44
C ILE A 9 -3.21 10.26 -16.95
N ILE A 10 -3.47 10.61 -15.67
CA ILE A 10 -4.81 10.57 -15.10
C ILE A 10 -5.77 11.49 -15.85
N SER A 11 -5.37 12.73 -16.13
CA SER A 11 -6.20 13.70 -16.84
C SER A 11 -6.55 13.19 -18.25
N ASN A 12 -5.57 12.63 -18.97
CA ASN A 12 -5.79 12.07 -20.30
C ASN A 12 -6.76 10.88 -20.26
N PHE A 13 -6.59 9.98 -19.29
CA PHE A 13 -7.48 8.84 -19.08
C PHE A 13 -8.93 9.28 -18.82
N PHE A 14 -9.13 10.24 -17.93
CA PHE A 14 -10.46 10.74 -17.59
C PHE A 14 -11.13 11.47 -18.76
N ASN A 15 -10.39 12.25 -19.51
CA ASN A 15 -10.90 12.94 -20.71
C ASN A 15 -11.30 11.94 -21.80
N GLN A 16 -10.48 10.89 -22.00
CA GLN A 16 -10.75 9.83 -22.97
C GLN A 16 -12.05 9.08 -22.66
N TYR A 17 -12.30 8.76 -21.41
CA TYR A 17 -13.46 7.94 -20.99
C TYR A 17 -14.65 8.76 -20.51
N LYS A 18 -14.55 10.09 -20.47
CA LYS A 18 -15.62 11.03 -20.03
C LYS A 18 -16.22 10.63 -18.68
N LEU A 19 -15.39 10.24 -17.73
CA LEU A 19 -15.81 9.75 -16.43
C LEU A 19 -16.46 10.88 -15.62
N LYS A 20 -17.61 10.59 -15.00
CA LYS A 20 -18.35 11.54 -14.18
C LYS A 20 -18.16 11.30 -12.69
N LYS A 21 -17.94 10.05 -12.30
CA LYS A 21 -17.76 9.63 -10.92
C LYS A 21 -16.45 8.89 -10.77
N ILE A 22 -15.73 9.20 -9.71
CA ILE A 22 -14.44 8.59 -9.42
C ILE A 22 -14.46 8.12 -7.97
N ASN A 23 -14.06 6.87 -7.75
CA ASN A 23 -13.79 6.36 -6.43
C ASN A 23 -12.31 5.96 -6.34
N ILE A 24 -11.55 6.70 -5.55
CA ILE A 24 -10.15 6.38 -5.28
C ILE A 24 -10.10 5.46 -4.06
N ILE A 25 -9.66 4.23 -4.25
CA ILE A 25 -9.38 3.30 -3.14
C ILE A 25 -7.91 3.46 -2.77
N SER A 26 -7.64 3.83 -1.51
CA SER A 26 -6.26 4.10 -1.06
C SER A 26 -5.93 3.35 0.23
N GLY A 27 -4.92 2.49 0.13
CA GLY A 27 -4.31 1.80 1.28
C GLY A 27 -3.05 2.47 1.81
N HIS A 28 -2.45 3.35 1.01
CA HIS A 28 -1.23 4.07 1.37
C HIS A 28 -1.47 5.57 1.38
N ILE A 29 -1.39 6.17 2.56
CA ILE A 29 -1.65 7.59 2.76
C ILE A 29 -0.35 8.28 3.16
N ASN A 30 0.05 9.28 2.37
CA ASN A 30 1.18 10.16 2.62
C ASN A 30 0.92 11.55 2.01
N PRO A 31 1.72 12.58 2.33
CA PRO A 31 1.50 13.94 1.81
C PRO A 31 1.44 14.02 0.29
N GLN A 32 2.27 13.23 -0.43
CA GLN A 32 2.31 13.25 -1.89
C GLN A 32 1.02 12.68 -2.50
N ILE A 33 0.48 11.61 -1.94
CA ILE A 33 -0.80 11.03 -2.37
C ILE A 33 -1.94 12.02 -2.09
N ILE A 34 -1.92 12.71 -0.95
CA ILE A 34 -2.92 13.73 -0.64
C ILE A 34 -2.90 14.86 -1.68
N GLU A 35 -1.73 15.35 -2.07
CA GLU A 35 -1.63 16.38 -3.12
C GLU A 35 -2.17 15.85 -4.48
N THR A 36 -1.88 14.60 -4.81
CA THR A 36 -2.45 13.96 -6.01
C THR A 36 -3.98 13.91 -5.95
N ILE A 37 -4.54 13.48 -4.83
CA ILE A 37 -5.99 13.42 -4.64
C ILE A 37 -6.62 14.80 -4.69
N LYS A 38 -5.98 15.82 -4.10
CA LYS A 38 -6.44 17.21 -4.18
C LYS A 38 -6.47 17.71 -5.64
N ASN A 39 -5.47 17.36 -6.45
CA ASN A 39 -5.44 17.75 -7.87
C ASN A 39 -6.55 17.06 -8.67
N VAL A 40 -6.82 15.79 -8.40
CA VAL A 40 -7.96 15.07 -9.00
C VAL A 40 -9.28 15.71 -8.54
N ASN A 41 -9.43 16.05 -7.27
CA ASN A 41 -10.64 16.65 -6.70
C ASN A 41 -10.96 18.04 -7.31
N LYS A 42 -9.94 18.81 -7.71
CA LYS A 42 -10.13 20.08 -8.43
C LYS A 42 -10.74 19.89 -9.82
N GLN A 43 -10.46 18.76 -10.44
CA GLN A 43 -10.90 18.48 -11.82
C GLN A 43 -12.27 17.78 -11.85
N PHE A 44 -12.65 17.06 -10.77
CA PHE A 44 -13.82 16.21 -10.73
C PHE A 44 -14.68 16.52 -9.50
N GLN A 45 -15.93 16.93 -9.74
CA GLN A 45 -16.86 17.31 -8.67
C GLN A 45 -17.41 16.11 -7.87
N ASP A 46 -17.45 14.92 -8.46
CA ASP A 46 -18.01 13.70 -7.83
C ASP A 46 -16.89 12.68 -7.53
N LEU A 47 -15.96 13.11 -6.66
CA LEU A 47 -14.90 12.27 -6.15
C LEU A 47 -15.30 11.64 -4.82
N THR A 48 -15.07 10.34 -4.68
CA THR A 48 -15.17 9.61 -3.42
C THR A 48 -13.82 8.97 -3.10
N ILE A 49 -13.40 8.99 -1.84
CA ILE A 49 -12.24 8.26 -1.37
C ILE A 49 -12.72 7.07 -0.53
N THR A 50 -12.22 5.89 -0.81
CA THR A 50 -12.46 4.70 0.00
C THR A 50 -11.14 4.29 0.67
N CYS A 51 -11.13 4.21 1.99
CA CYS A 51 -9.92 3.91 2.78
C CYS A 51 -10.28 3.21 4.10
N SER A 52 -9.27 2.63 4.76
CA SER A 52 -9.44 2.07 6.10
C SER A 52 -9.72 3.16 7.16
N ASN A 53 -10.20 2.76 8.34
CA ASN A 53 -10.44 3.73 9.42
C ASN A 53 -9.17 4.48 9.87
N PRO A 54 -7.98 3.85 10.04
CA PRO A 54 -6.76 4.61 10.26
C PRO A 54 -6.36 5.48 9.05
N GLY A 55 -6.62 5.01 7.82
CA GLY A 55 -6.41 5.80 6.61
C GLY A 55 -7.24 7.08 6.59
N PHE A 56 -8.50 7.03 7.02
CA PHE A 56 -9.34 8.22 7.16
C PHE A 56 -8.76 9.25 8.12
N LYS A 57 -8.24 8.82 9.28
CA LYS A 57 -7.60 9.72 10.25
C LYS A 57 -6.39 10.41 9.62
N LEU A 58 -5.54 9.66 8.93
CA LEU A 58 -4.37 10.22 8.23
C LEU A 58 -4.78 11.21 7.12
N ILE A 59 -5.79 10.88 6.33
CA ILE A 59 -6.31 11.80 5.30
C ILE A 59 -6.80 13.09 5.96
N SER A 60 -7.60 13.01 7.02
CA SER A 60 -8.16 14.17 7.70
C SER A 60 -7.09 15.09 8.29
N GLU A 61 -6.01 14.53 8.84
CA GLU A 61 -4.89 15.29 9.38
C GLU A 61 -4.06 15.94 8.27
N LEU A 62 -3.71 15.18 7.22
CA LEU A 62 -2.86 15.66 6.14
C LEU A 62 -3.59 16.60 5.18
N TRP A 63 -4.93 16.50 5.07
CA TRP A 63 -5.70 17.30 4.12
C TRP A 63 -5.57 18.80 4.37
N ASN A 64 -5.60 19.20 5.62
CA ASN A 64 -5.53 20.59 6.04
C ASN A 64 -4.10 21.09 6.28
N GLN A 65 -3.09 20.21 6.14
CA GLN A 65 -1.71 20.66 6.27
C GLN A 65 -1.35 21.60 5.12
N ARG A 66 -0.80 22.76 5.49
CA ARG A 66 -0.29 23.73 4.52
C ARG A 66 1.05 23.26 3.97
N ASN A 67 1.16 23.22 2.64
CA ASN A 67 2.47 23.08 2.00
C ASN A 67 3.18 24.45 2.13
N PRO A 68 4.28 24.56 2.90
CA PRO A 68 4.98 25.83 3.11
C PRO A 68 5.56 26.43 1.83
N ASN A 69 5.68 25.62 0.77
CA ASN A 69 6.22 26.03 -0.52
C ASN A 69 5.15 26.61 -1.48
N LEU A 70 3.87 26.55 -1.13
CA LEU A 70 2.79 27.12 -1.92
C LEU A 70 2.41 28.50 -1.39
N LYS A 71 2.59 29.54 -2.19
CA LYS A 71 2.27 30.93 -1.83
C LYS A 71 0.76 31.18 -1.74
N ASP A 72 -0.04 30.47 -2.51
CA ASP A 72 -1.50 30.61 -2.56
C ASP A 72 -2.16 29.36 -2.01
N PHE A 73 -2.67 29.46 -0.78
CA PHE A 73 -3.47 28.41 -0.19
C PHE A 73 -4.91 28.54 -0.66
N VAL A 74 -5.33 27.65 -1.54
CA VAL A 74 -6.73 27.44 -1.88
C VAL A 74 -7.27 26.35 -0.99
N GLU A 75 -8.26 26.67 -0.16
CA GLU A 75 -8.95 25.67 0.64
C GLU A 75 -9.74 24.73 -0.29
N ILE A 76 -9.34 23.48 -0.33
CA ILE A 76 -9.99 22.44 -1.12
C ILE A 76 -10.87 21.64 -0.17
N GLN A 77 -12.17 21.61 -0.45
CA GLN A 77 -13.11 20.82 0.35
C GLN A 77 -12.74 19.33 0.30
N LEU A 78 -12.75 18.68 1.46
CA LEU A 78 -12.54 17.24 1.57
C LEU A 78 -13.67 16.49 0.80
N PRO A 79 -13.36 15.59 -0.13
CA PRO A 79 -14.37 14.82 -0.84
C PRO A 79 -15.08 13.84 0.10
N LYS A 80 -16.14 13.20 -0.40
CA LYS A 80 -16.84 12.14 0.32
C LYS A 80 -15.88 11.00 0.65
N ILE A 81 -15.90 10.50 1.88
CA ILE A 81 -15.05 9.38 2.30
C ILE A 81 -15.92 8.19 2.72
N ASN A 82 -15.61 7.03 2.15
CA ASN A 82 -16.15 5.74 2.56
C ASN A 82 -15.11 5.04 3.44
N ILE A 83 -15.49 4.72 4.67
CA ILE A 83 -14.58 4.11 5.66
C ILE A 83 -14.80 2.60 5.70
N VAL A 84 -13.77 1.85 5.37
CA VAL A 84 -13.72 0.39 5.47
C VAL A 84 -13.23 0.02 6.88
N LYS A 85 -14.15 -0.45 7.74
CA LYS A 85 -13.85 -0.84 9.12
C LYS A 85 -13.51 -2.33 9.25
N LYS A 86 -14.11 -3.14 8.40
CA LYS A 86 -13.93 -4.59 8.25
C LYS A 86 -13.90 -4.89 6.76
N GLU A 87 -13.81 -6.15 6.40
CA GLU A 87 -13.94 -6.56 4.99
C GLU A 87 -15.22 -5.99 4.38
N LEU A 88 -15.09 -5.40 3.20
CA LEU A 88 -16.19 -4.78 2.47
C LEU A 88 -16.23 -5.29 1.04
N ASN A 89 -17.35 -5.86 0.65
CA ASN A 89 -17.60 -6.22 -0.74
C ASN A 89 -18.11 -5.00 -1.51
N LEU A 90 -17.56 -4.81 -2.70
CA LEU A 90 -17.92 -3.75 -3.63
C LEU A 90 -18.16 -4.37 -5.01
N ASP A 91 -19.42 -4.56 -5.37
CA ASP A 91 -19.79 -5.10 -6.67
C ASP A 91 -20.03 -3.97 -7.67
N LEU A 92 -19.24 -3.99 -8.74
CA LEU A 92 -19.25 -3.02 -9.83
C LEU A 92 -19.54 -3.76 -11.12
N SER A 93 -20.76 -3.78 -11.57
CA SER A 93 -21.20 -4.42 -12.84
C SER A 93 -20.47 -5.75 -13.20
N ASN A 94 -19.24 -5.68 -13.67
CA ASN A 94 -18.44 -6.83 -14.12
C ASN A 94 -17.23 -7.13 -13.21
N ILE A 95 -17.06 -6.40 -12.11
CA ILE A 95 -15.92 -6.53 -11.21
C ILE A 95 -16.46 -6.68 -9.79
N SER A 96 -16.02 -7.71 -9.08
CA SER A 96 -16.36 -7.93 -7.67
C SER A 96 -15.10 -7.78 -6.81
N LEU A 97 -15.04 -6.71 -6.06
CA LEU A 97 -13.92 -6.37 -5.19
C LEU A 97 -14.24 -6.69 -3.73
N GLU A 98 -13.29 -7.26 -3.04
CA GLU A 98 -13.28 -7.31 -1.60
C GLU A 98 -12.14 -6.44 -1.06
N LEU A 99 -12.49 -5.44 -0.25
CA LEU A 99 -11.55 -4.54 0.38
C LEU A 99 -11.23 -5.06 1.77
N ILE A 100 -9.96 -5.32 2.05
CA ILE A 100 -9.50 -5.97 3.26
C ILE A 100 -8.53 -5.05 4.00
N PRO A 101 -8.92 -4.48 5.15
CA PRO A 101 -8.00 -3.69 5.97
C PRO A 101 -6.87 -4.56 6.54
N ILE A 102 -5.64 -4.09 6.32
CA ILE A 102 -4.40 -4.73 6.83
C ILE A 102 -3.51 -3.69 7.53
N PRO A 103 -3.98 -3.03 8.58
CA PRO A 103 -3.19 -2.02 9.26
C PRO A 103 -1.93 -2.63 9.86
N THR A 104 -0.79 -1.97 9.64
CA THR A 104 0.48 -2.32 10.26
C THR A 104 1.09 -1.11 10.94
N ALA A 105 2.07 -1.30 11.81
CA ALA A 105 2.72 -0.20 12.51
C ALA A 105 3.35 0.82 11.53
N ARG A 106 3.90 0.35 10.42
CA ARG A 106 4.53 1.20 9.38
C ARG A 106 3.49 1.82 8.44
N TRP A 107 2.42 1.09 8.12
CA TRP A 107 1.35 1.53 7.22
C TRP A 107 -0.02 1.38 7.89
N PRO A 108 -0.37 2.31 8.81
CA PRO A 108 -1.61 2.19 9.59
C PRO A 108 -2.87 2.21 8.72
N GLY A 109 -2.79 2.87 7.56
CA GLY A 109 -3.90 2.93 6.60
C GLY A 109 -4.03 1.72 5.68
N GLY A 110 -3.19 0.69 5.82
CA GLY A 110 -3.11 -0.46 4.91
C GLY A 110 -4.45 -1.05 4.53
N LEU A 111 -4.67 -1.21 3.22
CA LEU A 111 -5.89 -1.74 2.62
C LEU A 111 -5.50 -2.48 1.34
N ILE A 112 -5.78 -3.76 1.27
CA ILE A 112 -5.59 -4.58 0.07
C ILE A 112 -6.94 -4.84 -0.61
N ILE A 113 -6.90 -5.22 -1.87
CA ILE A 113 -8.09 -5.46 -2.67
C ILE A 113 -7.98 -6.85 -3.30
N TYR A 114 -8.97 -7.69 -3.09
CA TYR A 114 -9.12 -8.95 -3.80
C TYR A 114 -10.20 -8.81 -4.87
N GLU A 115 -9.82 -9.00 -6.13
CA GLU A 115 -10.75 -9.06 -7.26
C GLU A 115 -11.15 -10.52 -7.48
N ARG A 116 -12.44 -10.83 -7.26
CA ARG A 116 -12.93 -12.21 -7.15
C ARG A 116 -13.07 -12.92 -8.48
N ASN A 117 -13.38 -12.21 -9.56
CA ASN A 117 -13.68 -12.85 -10.85
C ASN A 117 -12.41 -13.35 -11.56
N GLN A 118 -11.30 -12.65 -11.38
CA GLN A 118 -10.00 -13.01 -11.94
C GLN A 118 -9.03 -13.57 -10.89
N GLU A 119 -9.44 -13.59 -9.60
CA GLU A 119 -8.64 -14.08 -8.48
C GLU A 119 -7.32 -13.32 -8.32
N ILE A 120 -7.39 -11.98 -8.47
CA ILE A 120 -6.24 -11.08 -8.36
C ILE A 120 -6.23 -10.40 -7.00
N LEU A 121 -5.11 -10.49 -6.30
CA LEU A 121 -4.85 -9.74 -5.07
C LEU A 121 -3.97 -8.53 -5.35
N LEU A 122 -4.53 -7.32 -5.25
CA LEU A 122 -3.76 -6.07 -5.21
C LEU A 122 -3.24 -5.88 -3.79
N SER A 123 -1.99 -6.27 -3.57
CA SER A 123 -1.46 -6.47 -2.21
C SER A 123 -0.78 -5.25 -1.60
N GLU A 124 -0.76 -4.12 -2.29
CA GLU A 124 -0.16 -2.86 -1.83
C GLU A 124 1.34 -3.05 -1.52
N LYS A 125 1.82 -2.75 -0.30
CA LYS A 125 3.23 -2.87 0.10
C LYS A 125 3.62 -4.30 0.48
N ILE A 126 2.67 -5.12 0.92
CA ILE A 126 2.99 -6.50 1.28
C ILE A 126 3.32 -7.30 0.01
N PHE A 127 4.22 -8.25 0.10
CA PHE A 127 4.71 -9.07 -1.01
C PHE A 127 5.50 -8.32 -2.09
N SER A 128 5.84 -7.06 -1.87
CA SER A 128 6.65 -6.25 -2.81
C SER A 128 8.12 -6.71 -2.86
N ALA A 129 8.82 -6.24 -3.91
CA ALA A 129 10.28 -6.29 -4.02
C ALA A 129 10.79 -4.99 -4.63
N HIS A 130 11.96 -4.50 -4.21
CA HIS A 130 12.61 -3.33 -4.82
C HIS A 130 13.43 -3.77 -6.05
N ILE A 131 12.73 -4.21 -7.06
CA ILE A 131 13.31 -4.68 -8.33
C ILE A 131 12.60 -4.01 -9.49
N ALA A 132 13.36 -3.58 -10.49
CA ALA A 132 12.83 -3.19 -11.79
C ALA A 132 12.82 -4.41 -12.71
N SER A 133 11.72 -4.64 -13.40
CA SER A 133 11.55 -5.74 -14.36
C SER A 133 10.96 -5.20 -15.66
N GLU A 134 11.41 -5.74 -16.78
CA GLU A 134 10.79 -5.50 -18.08
C GLU A 134 9.49 -6.32 -18.26
N TYR A 135 9.31 -7.33 -17.43
CA TYR A 135 8.14 -8.18 -17.42
C TYR A 135 7.17 -7.75 -16.32
N TRP A 136 5.88 -7.78 -16.61
CA TRP A 136 4.85 -7.45 -15.64
C TRP A 136 4.67 -8.51 -14.55
N SER A 137 5.04 -9.79 -14.83
CA SER A 137 4.97 -10.88 -13.86
C SER A 137 6.29 -11.65 -13.79
N GLU A 138 6.47 -12.40 -12.72
CA GLU A 138 7.62 -13.29 -12.55
C GLU A 138 7.58 -14.47 -13.52
N THR A 139 8.70 -14.74 -14.16
CA THR A 139 8.86 -15.93 -15.04
C THR A 139 9.11 -17.21 -14.25
N ASN A 140 9.74 -17.07 -13.08
CA ASN A 140 9.93 -18.15 -12.12
C ASN A 140 10.23 -17.53 -10.74
N ARG A 141 10.03 -18.32 -9.68
CA ARG A 141 10.22 -17.86 -8.29
C ARG A 141 11.67 -17.51 -7.94
N ILE A 142 12.62 -18.27 -8.49
CA ILE A 142 14.06 -18.15 -8.13
C ILE A 142 14.63 -16.78 -8.51
N SER A 143 14.12 -16.20 -9.59
CA SER A 143 14.66 -14.92 -10.12
C SER A 143 14.48 -13.73 -9.18
N THR A 144 13.50 -13.76 -8.29
CA THR A 144 13.13 -12.63 -7.42
C THR A 144 13.16 -12.97 -5.94
N GLU A 145 13.46 -14.20 -5.54
CA GLU A 145 13.39 -14.68 -4.16
C GLU A 145 14.31 -13.88 -3.24
N ILE A 146 15.54 -13.61 -3.66
CA ILE A 146 16.52 -12.85 -2.87
C ILE A 146 16.03 -11.41 -2.65
N ASP A 147 15.51 -10.77 -3.69
CA ASP A 147 15.03 -9.38 -3.63
C ASP A 147 13.78 -9.27 -2.75
N ARG A 148 12.87 -10.24 -2.82
CA ARG A 148 11.69 -10.30 -1.98
C ARG A 148 12.05 -10.56 -0.52
N LYS A 149 13.00 -11.47 -0.27
CA LYS A 149 13.51 -11.71 1.08
C LYS A 149 14.19 -10.46 1.64
N HIS A 150 14.98 -9.78 0.82
CA HIS A 150 15.61 -8.51 1.22
C HIS A 150 14.57 -7.44 1.54
N PHE A 151 13.53 -7.29 0.72
CA PHE A 151 12.41 -6.39 1.00
C PHE A 151 11.72 -6.76 2.32
N TYR A 152 11.47 -8.05 2.54
CA TYR A 152 10.90 -8.55 3.79
C TYR A 152 11.76 -8.15 4.99
N ASP A 153 13.06 -8.43 4.95
CA ASP A 153 13.99 -8.16 6.05
C ASP A 153 14.08 -6.66 6.39
N CYS A 154 14.09 -5.82 5.38
CA CYS A 154 14.20 -4.36 5.57
C CYS A 154 12.90 -3.70 6.03
N LEU A 155 11.74 -4.17 5.58
CA LEU A 155 10.49 -3.42 5.71
C LEU A 155 9.39 -4.17 6.48
N MET A 156 9.36 -5.51 6.40
CA MET A 156 8.30 -6.33 6.98
C MET A 156 8.72 -6.96 8.32
N ALA A 157 9.99 -7.35 8.46
CA ALA A 157 10.51 -8.02 9.64
C ALA A 157 10.24 -7.28 10.97
N PRO A 158 10.32 -5.92 11.05
CA PRO A 158 9.99 -5.20 12.29
C PRO A 158 8.54 -5.37 12.77
N MET A 159 7.64 -5.83 11.89
CA MET A 159 6.23 -6.08 12.20
C MET A 159 5.81 -7.49 11.78
N SER A 160 6.73 -8.45 11.91
CA SER A 160 6.58 -9.84 11.45
C SER A 160 5.28 -10.51 11.93
N ASN A 161 4.89 -10.33 13.19
CA ASN A 161 3.65 -10.91 13.72
C ASN A 161 2.41 -10.43 12.97
N GLN A 162 2.35 -9.14 12.61
CA GLN A 162 1.25 -8.58 11.81
C GLN A 162 1.30 -9.12 10.37
N VAL A 163 2.49 -9.22 9.78
CA VAL A 163 2.69 -9.75 8.43
C VAL A 163 2.30 -11.23 8.36
N VAL A 164 2.68 -12.05 9.34
CA VAL A 164 2.27 -13.46 9.43
C VAL A 164 0.75 -13.57 9.47
N SER A 165 0.10 -12.85 10.39
CA SER A 165 -1.36 -12.89 10.53
C SER A 165 -2.09 -12.45 9.24
N ILE A 166 -1.57 -11.44 8.54
CA ILE A 166 -2.11 -11.00 7.24
C ILE A 166 -1.92 -12.10 6.19
N THR A 167 -0.73 -12.72 6.15
CA THR A 167 -0.41 -13.75 5.16
C THR A 167 -1.26 -15.01 5.36
N GLU A 168 -1.46 -15.44 6.61
CA GLU A 168 -2.35 -16.55 6.93
C GLU A 168 -3.79 -16.29 6.50
N LYS A 169 -4.30 -15.08 6.79
CA LYS A 169 -5.64 -14.67 6.34
C LYS A 169 -5.78 -14.69 4.82
N ILE A 170 -4.75 -14.25 4.09
CA ILE A 170 -4.74 -14.22 2.62
C ILE A 170 -4.65 -15.63 2.05
N ALA A 171 -3.99 -16.57 2.74
CA ALA A 171 -3.84 -17.94 2.28
C ALA A 171 -5.18 -18.71 2.13
N ASP A 172 -6.25 -18.22 2.75
CA ASP A 172 -7.60 -18.78 2.61
C ASP A 172 -8.31 -18.36 1.31
N TYR A 173 -7.73 -17.44 0.54
CA TYR A 173 -8.30 -16.97 -0.73
C TYR A 173 -7.76 -17.78 -1.92
N ASP A 174 -8.62 -18.01 -2.91
CA ASP A 174 -8.24 -18.58 -4.19
C ASP A 174 -7.54 -17.49 -5.05
N ILE A 175 -6.22 -17.38 -4.91
CA ILE A 175 -5.44 -16.35 -5.60
C ILE A 175 -4.68 -16.96 -6.76
N LYS A 176 -4.81 -16.37 -7.96
CA LYS A 176 -4.02 -16.68 -9.15
C LYS A 176 -2.87 -15.71 -9.36
N THR A 177 -3.08 -14.44 -9.00
CA THR A 177 -2.08 -13.40 -9.18
C THR A 177 -2.02 -12.52 -7.94
N ILE A 178 -0.82 -12.29 -7.43
CA ILE A 178 -0.55 -11.23 -6.45
C ILE A 178 0.10 -10.07 -7.19
N ALA A 179 -0.53 -8.90 -7.17
CA ALA A 179 -0.04 -7.67 -7.78
C ALA A 179 0.41 -6.68 -6.68
N PRO A 180 1.70 -6.67 -6.32
CA PRO A 180 2.24 -5.76 -5.32
C PRO A 180 2.49 -4.38 -5.90
N LEU A 181 2.68 -3.39 -5.02
CA LEU A 181 2.96 -2.01 -5.44
C LEU A 181 4.35 -1.84 -6.06
N HIS A 182 5.32 -2.69 -5.68
CA HIS A 182 6.69 -2.66 -6.19
C HIS A 182 7.13 -4.06 -6.63
N GLY A 183 7.83 -4.12 -7.75
CA GLY A 183 8.28 -5.35 -8.38
C GLY A 183 7.21 -5.99 -9.27
N PRO A 184 7.55 -7.08 -9.97
CA PRO A 184 6.63 -7.78 -10.85
C PRO A 184 5.51 -8.48 -10.09
N ALA A 185 4.39 -8.71 -10.76
CA ALA A 185 3.31 -9.54 -10.23
C ALA A 185 3.80 -10.99 -9.99
N ILE A 186 3.17 -11.66 -9.04
CA ILE A 186 3.53 -13.02 -8.64
C ILE A 186 2.42 -13.95 -9.09
N GLU A 187 2.76 -14.88 -9.98
CA GLU A 187 1.82 -15.88 -10.52
C GLU A 187 2.34 -17.30 -10.31
N TYR A 188 3.57 -17.42 -9.81
CA TYR A 188 4.28 -18.68 -9.74
C TYR A 188 4.43 -19.16 -8.30
N SER A 189 4.02 -20.42 -8.03
CA SER A 189 4.20 -21.08 -6.73
C SER A 189 3.65 -20.28 -5.54
N LEU A 190 2.47 -19.66 -5.67
CA LEU A 190 1.88 -18.76 -4.69
C LEU A 190 1.78 -19.39 -3.29
N LYS A 191 1.32 -20.64 -3.16
CA LYS A 191 1.26 -21.33 -1.85
C LYS A 191 2.62 -21.41 -1.19
N SER A 192 3.66 -21.78 -1.94
CA SER A 192 5.02 -21.85 -1.41
C SER A 192 5.54 -20.47 -1.02
N PHE A 193 5.22 -19.45 -1.82
CA PHE A 193 5.58 -18.06 -1.55
C PHE A 193 4.94 -17.53 -0.27
N LEU A 194 3.64 -17.74 -0.07
CA LEU A 194 2.95 -17.35 1.16
C LEU A 194 3.51 -18.10 2.38
N ASN A 195 3.80 -19.38 2.26
CA ASN A 195 4.45 -20.16 3.32
C ASN A 195 5.84 -19.63 3.70
N ASP A 196 6.60 -19.09 2.73
CA ASP A 196 7.88 -18.46 3.05
C ASP A 196 7.71 -17.19 3.87
N TYR A 197 6.71 -16.37 3.57
CA TYR A 197 6.40 -15.18 4.35
C TYR A 197 6.06 -15.51 5.80
N VAL A 198 5.25 -16.56 6.04
CA VAL A 198 4.96 -17.08 7.38
C VAL A 198 6.24 -17.54 8.05
N ARG A 199 7.01 -18.42 7.39
CA ARG A 199 8.28 -18.97 7.93
C ARG A 199 9.31 -17.86 8.25
N TRP A 200 9.42 -16.84 7.42
CA TRP A 200 10.32 -15.71 7.68
C TRP A 200 9.91 -14.96 8.95
N GLY A 201 8.63 -14.78 9.18
CA GLY A 201 8.10 -14.12 10.36
C GLY A 201 8.25 -14.94 11.65
N GLU A 202 7.95 -16.22 11.59
CA GLU A 202 8.09 -17.13 12.73
C GLU A 202 9.55 -17.28 13.19
N ASN A 203 10.49 -17.40 12.25
CA ASN A 203 11.91 -17.50 12.57
C ASN A 203 12.45 -16.27 13.30
N LEU A 204 11.86 -15.10 13.12
CA LEU A 204 12.24 -13.89 13.87
C LEU A 204 11.73 -13.90 15.30
N SER A 205 10.58 -14.53 15.56
CA SER A 205 10.00 -14.62 16.90
C SER A 205 10.69 -15.67 17.80
N MET A 206 11.35 -16.64 17.20
CA MET A 206 11.99 -17.76 17.91
C MET A 206 13.39 -17.46 18.46
N ASN A 207 14.06 -16.40 17.98
CA ASN A 207 15.40 -16.05 18.43
C ASN A 207 15.33 -15.01 19.55
N ASN A 208 16.14 -15.21 20.61
CA ASN A 208 16.37 -14.21 21.64
C ASN A 208 16.73 -12.89 20.97
N PRO A 209 15.94 -11.82 21.13
CA PRO A 209 16.19 -10.56 20.43
C PRO A 209 17.53 -9.99 20.89
N LYS A 210 18.46 -9.85 19.97
CA LYS A 210 19.66 -9.02 20.16
C LYS A 210 19.30 -7.61 19.77
N ILE A 211 19.38 -6.67 20.70
CA ILE A 211 19.13 -5.27 20.44
C ILE A 211 20.47 -4.61 20.16
N ALA A 212 20.62 -4.03 18.95
CA ALA A 212 21.72 -3.14 18.63
C ALA A 212 21.19 -1.69 18.59
N LEU A 213 21.72 -0.83 19.45
CA LEU A 213 21.43 0.59 19.43
C LEU A 213 22.48 1.30 18.57
N ILE A 214 22.05 1.83 17.42
CA ILE A 214 22.91 2.62 16.52
C ILE A 214 22.42 4.06 16.56
N TYR A 215 23.31 4.98 16.95
CA TYR A 215 22.99 6.40 17.04
C TYR A 215 24.13 7.28 16.54
N ALA A 216 23.79 8.50 16.14
CA ALA A 216 24.74 9.56 15.86
C ALA A 216 24.52 10.71 16.85
N SER A 217 25.59 11.21 17.44
CA SER A 217 25.52 12.28 18.42
C SER A 217 26.58 13.35 18.12
N ALA A 218 26.13 14.54 17.67
CA ALA A 218 27.01 15.65 17.36
C ALA A 218 27.53 16.37 18.64
N TYR A 219 26.68 16.42 19.70
CA TYR A 219 26.97 17.16 20.93
C TYR A 219 26.93 16.29 22.20
N GLY A 220 26.92 14.99 22.06
CA GLY A 220 26.92 14.04 23.17
C GLY A 220 25.55 13.76 23.81
N ASN A 221 24.53 14.54 23.53
CA ASN A 221 23.19 14.38 24.14
C ASN A 221 22.54 13.03 23.82
N THR A 222 22.59 12.59 22.56
CA THR A 222 22.09 11.28 22.17
C THR A 222 22.92 10.14 22.77
N ALA A 223 24.25 10.34 22.86
CA ALA A 223 25.17 9.37 23.47
C ALA A 223 24.91 9.18 24.97
N SER A 224 24.39 10.21 25.67
CA SER A 224 24.10 10.12 27.11
C SER A 224 22.81 9.36 27.41
N ILE A 225 21.99 9.09 26.40
CA ILE A 225 20.71 8.35 26.53
C ILE A 225 20.90 6.88 26.09
N GLY A 226 21.83 6.61 25.15
CA GLY A 226 22.19 5.27 24.66
C GLY A 226 23.19 4.62 25.55
#